data_c2a852f5fd8df81a96d0a770e0e00af1
#
_entry.id   c2a852f5fd8df81a96d0a770e0e00af1
#
_cell.length_a   1.000
_cell.length_b   1.000
_cell.length_c   1.000
_cell.angle_alpha   90.00
_cell.angle_beta   90.00
_cell.angle_gamma   90.00
#
_symmetry.space_group_name_H-M   'P 1'
#
loop_
_entity.id
_entity.type
_entity.pdbx_description
1 polymer ?
#
loop_
_entity_poly.entity_id
_entity_poly.type
_entity_poly.pdbx_seq_one_letter_code
_entity_poly.pdbx_strand_id
1 'polypeptide(L)' 'MNASHGASYQLRFQSLFQEGRAYAFPCDSKGCVDLDALSERARINYLYARTVIGREFATPAVMLDD' A
#
# COMPACT_ATOMS: atom_id res chain seq x y z
N MET A 1 -2.68 12.15 -19.81
CA MET A 1 -2.43 12.11 -19.62
C MET A 1 -1.98 12.02 -19.34
N ASN A 2 -1.88 11.74 -19.21
CA ASN A 2 -1.42 11.71 -18.96
C ASN A 2 -0.76 11.10 -18.66
N ALA A 3 -0.51 10.83 -18.59
CA ALA A 3 0.10 10.50 -18.42
C ALA A 3 0.59 9.98 -18.12
N SER A 4 0.73 10.11 -18.09
CA SER A 4 1.03 9.76 -17.82
C SER A 4 0.67 9.43 -17.47
N HIS A 5 0.08 9.86 -17.99
CA HIS A 5 -0.56 9.35 -17.46
C HIS A 5 -0.13 8.40 -16.97
N GLY A 6 -0.06 8.54 -16.65
CA GLY A 6 1.00 7.72 -16.16
C GLY A 6 0.54 6.47 -15.46
N ALA A 7 1.49 5.58 -15.20
CA ALA A 7 1.20 4.37 -14.46
C ALA A 7 0.91 4.69 -13.00
N SER A 8 -0.02 3.94 -12.42
CA SER A 8 -0.35 4.03 -11.00
C SER A 8 0.20 2.80 -10.29
N TYR A 9 0.57 2.97 -9.03
CA TYR A 9 1.15 1.90 -8.24
C TYR A 9 0.44 1.77 -6.91
N GLN A 10 0.51 0.56 -6.35
CA GLN A 10 0.00 0.26 -5.01
C GLN A 10 1.11 -0.33 -4.17
N LEU A 11 1.15 0.05 -2.92
CA LEU A 11 1.97 -0.62 -1.93
C LEU A 11 1.07 -1.63 -1.23
N ARG A 12 1.36 -2.92 -1.41
CA ARG A 12 0.49 -3.99 -0.93
C ARG A 12 1.12 -4.73 0.24
N PHE A 13 0.36 -4.81 1.33
CA PHE A 13 0.73 -5.55 2.54
C PHE A 13 -0.10 -6.81 2.59
N GLN A 14 0.52 -7.96 2.34
CA GLN A 14 -0.18 -9.25 2.37
C GLN A 14 -0.19 -9.80 3.78
N SER A 15 -1.36 -10.27 4.23
CA SER A 15 -1.46 -10.90 5.55
C SER A 15 -0.62 -12.17 5.60
N LEU A 16 0.06 -12.39 6.72
CA LEU A 16 0.84 -13.60 6.94
C LEU A 16 -0.03 -14.78 7.39
N PHE A 17 -1.24 -14.51 7.86
CA PHE A 17 -2.07 -15.54 8.48
C PHE A 17 -3.37 -15.80 7.75
N GLN A 18 -3.86 -14.84 6.97
CA GLN A 18 -5.15 -14.97 6.30
C GLN A 18 -4.96 -14.78 4.80
N GLU A 19 -5.05 -15.86 4.06
CA GLU A 19 -4.99 -15.78 2.61
C GLU A 19 -6.11 -14.90 2.09
N GLY A 20 -5.82 -14.15 1.07
CA GLY A 20 -6.79 -13.26 0.45
C GLY A 20 -6.97 -11.94 1.19
N ARG A 21 -6.37 -11.78 2.36
CA ARG A 21 -6.45 -10.52 3.08
C ARG A 21 -5.19 -9.71 2.87
N ALA A 22 -5.37 -8.48 2.44
CA ALA A 22 -4.26 -7.56 2.19
C ALA A 22 -4.75 -6.14 2.32
N TYR A 23 -3.84 -5.24 2.69
CA TYR A 23 -4.06 -3.80 2.53
C TYR A 23 -3.30 -3.34 1.31
N ALA A 24 -3.86 -2.37 0.61
CA ALA A 24 -3.19 -1.74 -0.53
C ALA A 24 -3.39 -0.24 -0.45
N PHE A 25 -2.33 0.50 -0.71
CA PHE A 25 -2.35 1.97 -0.62
C PHE A 25 -1.73 2.55 -1.87
N PRO A 26 -2.28 3.66 -2.41
CA PRO A 26 -1.65 4.30 -3.56
C PRO A 26 -0.23 4.74 -3.23
N CYS A 27 0.70 4.52 -4.13
CA CYS A 27 2.08 4.92 -3.92
C CYS A 27 2.71 5.28 -5.26
N ASP A 28 3.95 5.78 -5.21
CA ASP A 28 4.73 5.99 -6.42
C ASP A 28 5.51 4.72 -6.78
N SER A 29 6.29 4.78 -7.84
CA SER A 29 7.04 3.61 -8.30
C SER A 29 8.10 3.15 -7.30
N LYS A 30 8.44 3.97 -6.33
CA LYS A 30 9.41 3.62 -5.28
C LYS A 30 8.76 3.10 -4.02
N GLY A 31 7.43 3.07 -3.98
CA GLY A 31 6.70 2.62 -2.81
C GLY A 31 6.43 3.71 -1.78
N CYS A 32 6.62 4.96 -2.13
CA CYS A 32 6.33 6.06 -1.23
C CYS A 32 4.84 6.39 -1.27
N VAL A 33 4.20 6.32 -0.11
CA VAL A 33 2.78 6.61 0.04
C VAL A 33 2.63 8.07 0.49
N ASP A 34 1.78 8.81 -0.22
CA ASP A 34 1.48 10.19 0.15
C ASP A 34 0.39 10.18 1.22
N LEU A 35 0.79 10.38 2.46
CA LEU A 35 -0.15 10.32 3.59
C LEU A 35 -1.21 11.41 3.50
N ASP A 36 -0.89 12.56 2.91
CA ASP A 36 -1.86 13.65 2.79
C ASP A 36 -2.95 13.33 1.78
N ALA A 37 -2.68 12.42 0.86
CA ALA A 37 -3.67 12.01 -0.13
C ALA A 37 -4.61 10.92 0.38
N LEU A 38 -4.32 10.33 1.54
CA LEU A 38 -5.15 9.27 2.11
C LEU A 38 -6.26 9.87 2.98
N SER A 39 -7.40 9.17 3.00
CA SER A 39 -8.42 9.47 4.01
C SER A 39 -7.82 9.22 5.39
N GLU A 40 -8.47 9.75 6.42
CA GLU A 40 -8.01 9.53 7.79
C GLU A 40 -7.97 8.04 8.11
N ARG A 41 -9.00 7.31 7.70
CA ARG A 41 -9.07 5.87 7.95
C ARG A 41 -7.95 5.11 7.25
N ALA A 42 -7.70 5.46 5.99
CA ALA A 42 -6.63 4.81 5.23
C ALA A 42 -5.27 5.11 5.82
N ARG A 43 -5.07 6.34 6.32
CA ARG A 43 -3.82 6.72 6.96
C ARG A 43 -3.58 5.90 8.22
N ILE A 44 -4.60 5.73 9.04
CA ILE A 44 -4.50 4.92 10.25
C ILE A 44 -4.17 3.48 9.90
N ASN A 45 -4.84 2.93 8.89
CA ASN A 45 -4.58 1.56 8.46
C ASN A 45 -3.16 1.39 7.92
N TYR A 46 -2.66 2.37 7.19
CA TYR A 46 -1.31 2.34 6.65
C TYR A 46 -0.26 2.34 7.78
N LEU A 47 -0.42 3.22 8.75
CA LEU A 47 0.51 3.30 9.87
C LEU A 47 0.48 2.02 10.70
N TYR A 48 -0.71 1.44 10.90
CA TYR A 48 -0.84 0.17 11.58
C TYR A 48 -0.11 -0.94 10.81
N ALA A 49 -0.37 -1.03 9.51
CA ALA A 49 0.24 -2.09 8.71
C ALA A 49 1.77 -2.04 8.76
N ARG A 50 2.34 -0.83 8.71
CA ARG A 50 3.79 -0.67 8.82
C ARG A 50 4.32 -1.16 10.16
N THR A 51 3.57 -0.92 11.22
CA THR A 51 4.00 -1.29 12.58
C THR A 51 4.09 -2.79 12.75
N VAL A 52 3.26 -3.55 12.02
CA VAL A 52 3.16 -5.00 12.22
C VAL A 52 3.78 -5.80 11.07
N ILE A 53 4.65 -5.17 10.27
CA ILE A 53 5.42 -5.90 9.25
C ILE A 53 6.25 -6.98 9.96
N GLY A 54 6.19 -8.20 9.44
CA GLY A 54 6.88 -9.34 10.00
C GLY A 54 6.12 -10.04 11.11
N ARG A 55 5.05 -9.43 11.62
CA ARG A 55 4.22 -10.01 12.68
C ARG A 55 2.86 -10.43 12.16
N GLU A 56 2.18 -9.52 11.45
CA GLU A 56 0.86 -9.80 10.88
C GLU A 56 0.86 -9.65 9.37
N PHE A 57 1.75 -8.83 8.82
CA PHE A 57 1.86 -8.61 7.39
C PHE A 57 3.28 -8.86 6.91
N ALA A 58 3.39 -9.36 5.70
CA ALA A 58 4.67 -9.49 5.03
C ALA A 58 5.21 -8.11 4.67
N THR A 59 6.50 -8.03 4.38
CA THR A 59 7.10 -6.83 3.83
C THR A 59 6.31 -6.41 2.58
N PRO A 60 5.89 -5.15 2.50
CA PRO A 60 5.03 -4.74 1.39
C PRO A 60 5.74 -4.77 0.05
N ALA A 61 4.97 -4.96 -1.00
CA ALA A 61 5.47 -4.97 -2.38
C ALA A 61 4.81 -3.86 -3.17
N VAL A 62 5.59 -3.25 -4.06
CA VAL A 62 5.07 -2.25 -5.00
C VAL A 62 4.51 -3.00 -6.19
N MET A 63 3.26 -2.75 -6.51
CA MET A 63 2.58 -3.42 -7.60
C MET A 63 2.00 -2.40 -8.55
N LEU A 64 2.09 -2.71 -9.84
CA LEU A 64 1.48 -1.87 -10.86
C LEU A 64 -0.03 -2.01 -10.76
N ASP A 65 -0.70 -0.88 -10.71
CA ASP A 65 -2.15 -0.84 -10.62
C ASP A 65 -2.71 -0.55 -12.01
N ASP A 66 -3.35 -1.51 -12.60
CA ASP A 66 -3.90 -1.37 -13.94
C ASP A 66 -5.23 -0.62 -13.93
#